data_963b918ea95ec28e1d06fde51080362d
#
_entry.id   963b918ea95ec28e1d06fde51080362d
#
_cell.length_a   1.000
_cell.length_b   1.000
_cell.length_c   1.000
_cell.angle_alpha   90.00
_cell.angle_beta   90.00
_cell.angle_gamma   90.00
#
_symmetry.space_group_name_H-M   'P 1'
#
loop_
_entity.id
_entity.type
_entity.pdbx_description
1 polymer ?
#
loop_
_entity_poly.entity_id
_entity_poly.type
_entity_poly.pdbx_seq_one_letter_code
_entity_poly.pdbx_strand_id
1 'polypeptide(L)'
;MFVGILAGMLVALTTKGTAQVALPEGPNRDLVERKCGSCHDVEMVAINGRTEERWNLTIEEMASYGLQLTPAERTLVLKYLATYLPPPK
;
A
#
# COMPACT_ATOMS: atom_id res chain seq x y z
N MET A 1 -16.37 -0.09 -47.48
CA MET A 1 -16.13 0.00 -47.01
C MET A 1 -15.73 0.25 -46.04
N PHE A 2 -15.58 0.21 -45.47
CA PHE A 2 -15.23 0.30 -44.71
C PHE A 2 -14.96 0.67 -43.66
N VAL A 3 -15.06 0.75 -43.30
CA VAL A 3 -15.06 1.07 -42.54
C VAL A 3 -14.80 0.88 -41.38
N GLY A 4 -15.02 0.68 -40.87
CA GLY A 4 -15.00 0.36 -39.78
C GLY A 4 -14.05 0.56 -39.08
N ILE A 5 -13.64 0.55 -39.02
CA ILE A 5 -12.72 0.53 -38.53
C ILE A 5 -12.47 1.22 -37.49
N LEU A 6 -12.59 1.56 -37.22
CA LEU A 6 -12.25 2.15 -36.35
C LEU A 6 -12.41 1.99 -35.21
N ALA A 7 -12.81 1.70 -35.09
CA ALA A 7 -13.18 1.45 -34.03
C ALA A 7 -12.30 1.17 -33.14
N GLY A 8 -12.08 0.57 -32.90
CA GLY A 8 -11.31 0.15 -32.06
C GLY A 8 -10.58 1.02 -31.31
N MET A 9 -10.36 1.40 -31.50
CA MET A 9 -9.58 2.00 -30.91
C MET A 9 -9.87 2.57 -29.79
N LEU A 10 -10.49 2.55 -29.50
CA LEU A 10 -10.67 3.09 -28.53
C LEU A 10 -10.37 2.70 -27.50
N VAL A 11 -10.38 2.22 -27.28
CA VAL A 11 -10.16 1.77 -26.32
C VAL A 11 -9.29 1.98 -25.63
N ALA A 12 -8.93 1.95 -25.79
CA ALA A 12 -8.01 1.98 -25.17
C ALA A 12 -7.97 2.73 -24.13
N LEU A 13 -8.19 2.96 -23.98
CA LEU A 13 -8.04 3.60 -23.15
C LEU A 13 -8.21 3.51 -22.05
N THR A 14 -8.36 3.23 -21.74
CA THR A 14 -8.47 3.06 -20.76
C THR A 14 -7.78 3.22 -19.90
N THR A 15 -7.63 3.26 -19.46
CA THR A 15 -6.94 3.42 -18.77
C THR A 15 -6.89 3.55 -17.55
N LYS A 16 -6.58 3.17 -16.97
CA LYS A 16 -6.35 3.18 -15.84
C LYS A 16 -5.79 4.21 -15.46
N GLY A 17 -5.91 4.93 -15.66
CA GLY A 17 -5.26 6.03 -15.43
C GLY A 17 -4.99 6.49 -14.10
N THR A 18 -5.68 6.27 -13.19
CA THR A 18 -5.34 6.85 -11.94
C THR A 18 -4.15 6.15 -11.38
N ALA A 19 -3.11 6.85 -11.26
CA ALA A 19 -1.92 6.35 -10.67
C ALA A 19 -2.08 6.34 -9.17
N GLN A 20 -2.08 5.20 -8.59
CA GLN A 20 -2.11 5.08 -7.15
C GLN A 20 -0.75 4.65 -6.67
N VAL A 21 -0.32 5.22 -5.55
CA VAL A 21 0.94 4.82 -4.96
C VAL A 21 0.74 3.46 -4.30
N ALA A 22 1.45 2.48 -4.80
CA ALA A 22 1.36 1.13 -4.27
C ALA A 22 2.46 0.88 -3.26
N LEU A 23 2.26 -0.12 -2.42
CA LEU A 23 3.31 -0.54 -1.51
C LEU A 23 4.45 -1.16 -2.30
N PRO A 24 5.69 -0.89 -1.91
CA PRO A 24 6.83 -1.51 -2.58
C PRO A 24 6.79 -3.02 -2.50
N GLU A 25 7.32 -3.66 -3.53
CA GLU A 25 7.44 -5.11 -3.53
C GLU A 25 8.43 -5.55 -2.48
N GLY A 26 8.12 -6.64 -1.81
CA GLY A 26 9.01 -7.17 -0.81
C GLY A 26 8.32 -8.20 0.05
N PRO A 27 9.08 -8.90 0.88
CA PRO A 27 8.49 -9.89 1.77
C PRO A 27 7.46 -9.25 2.70
N ASN A 28 6.31 -9.88 2.83
CA ASN A 28 5.23 -9.46 3.72
C ASN A 28 4.44 -8.25 3.22
N ARG A 29 4.64 -7.87 1.95
CA ARG A 29 3.83 -6.79 1.38
C ARG A 29 2.34 -7.11 1.49
N ASP A 30 1.98 -8.35 1.18
CA ASP A 30 0.57 -8.74 1.22
C ASP A 30 -0.01 -8.65 2.62
N LEU A 31 0.79 -9.01 3.62
CA LEU A 31 0.34 -8.91 5.00
C LEU A 31 0.06 -7.46 5.37
N VAL A 32 0.96 -6.57 5.02
CA VAL A 32 0.79 -5.15 5.31
C VAL A 32 -0.44 -4.63 4.59
N GLU A 33 -0.60 -5.01 3.33
CA GLU A 33 -1.74 -4.55 2.55
C GLU A 33 -3.06 -4.98 3.17
N ARG A 34 -3.15 -6.24 3.59
CA ARG A 34 -4.38 -6.73 4.19
C ARG A 34 -4.67 -6.07 5.52
N LYS A 35 -3.67 -5.93 6.36
CA LYS A 35 -3.89 -5.43 7.71
C LYS A 35 -4.06 -3.92 7.73
N CYS A 36 -3.21 -3.20 7.03
CA CYS A 36 -3.27 -1.75 7.07
C CYS A 36 -4.35 -1.19 6.16
N GLY A 37 -4.70 -1.93 5.12
CA GLY A 37 -5.73 -1.48 4.20
C GLY A 37 -7.14 -1.75 4.67
N SER A 38 -7.32 -2.38 5.83
CA SER A 38 -8.66 -2.74 6.27
C SER A 38 -9.45 -1.54 6.78
N CYS A 39 -8.79 -0.46 7.18
CA CYS A 39 -9.47 0.70 7.74
C CYS A 39 -9.42 1.90 6.81
N HIS A 40 -8.42 1.98 5.96
CA HIS A 40 -8.30 3.08 5.01
C HIS A 40 -7.35 2.65 3.90
N ASP A 41 -7.23 3.49 2.89
CA ASP A 41 -6.42 3.16 1.75
C ASP A 41 -4.97 2.93 2.13
N VAL A 42 -4.41 1.87 1.59
CA VAL A 42 -3.02 1.56 1.83
C VAL A 42 -2.10 2.61 1.21
N GLU A 43 -2.63 3.41 0.33
CA GLU A 43 -1.85 4.52 -0.24
C GLU A 43 -1.38 5.48 0.86
N MET A 44 -2.19 5.68 1.88
CA MET A 44 -1.79 6.53 3.00
C MET A 44 -0.53 6.00 3.67
N VAL A 45 -0.40 4.69 3.72
CA VAL A 45 0.79 4.07 4.29
C VAL A 45 1.97 4.28 3.35
N ALA A 46 1.74 4.07 2.06
CA ALA A 46 2.82 4.08 1.08
C ALA A 46 3.47 5.43 0.93
N ILE A 47 2.75 6.52 1.15
CA ILE A 47 3.31 7.85 0.94
C ILE A 47 3.87 8.48 2.20
N ASN A 48 3.83 7.78 3.34
CA ASN A 48 4.24 8.35 4.60
C ASN A 48 5.37 7.56 5.25
N GLY A 49 6.51 7.55 4.57
CA GLY A 49 7.67 6.84 5.11
C GLY A 49 8.11 7.40 6.44
N ARG A 50 8.57 6.52 7.33
CA ARG A 50 8.94 6.91 8.69
C ARG A 50 10.10 6.08 9.17
N THR A 51 10.70 6.52 10.25
CA THR A 51 11.71 5.71 10.93
C THR A 51 11.05 4.49 11.55
N GLU A 52 11.87 3.52 11.91
CA GLU A 52 11.33 2.32 12.56
C GLU A 52 10.63 2.68 13.87
N GLU A 53 11.19 3.59 14.62
CA GLU A 53 10.58 4.01 15.88
C GLU A 53 9.21 4.63 15.65
N ARG A 54 9.10 5.46 14.63
CA ARG A 54 7.82 6.09 14.33
C ARG A 54 6.82 5.08 13.79
N TRP A 55 7.28 4.12 13.00
CA TRP A 55 6.39 3.06 12.55
C TRP A 55 5.88 2.25 13.72
N ASN A 56 6.74 1.99 14.69
CA ASN A 56 6.31 1.24 15.86
C ASN A 56 5.19 1.98 16.61
N LEU A 57 5.37 3.29 16.80
CA LEU A 57 4.33 4.09 17.44
C LEU A 57 3.06 4.16 16.61
N THR A 58 3.22 4.22 15.30
CA THR A 58 2.07 4.26 14.41
C THR A 58 1.26 2.97 14.51
N ILE A 59 1.95 1.83 14.57
CA ILE A 59 1.26 0.55 14.72
C ILE A 59 0.49 0.51 16.03
N GLU A 60 1.09 1.02 17.11
CA GLU A 60 0.39 1.05 18.39
C GLU A 60 -0.82 1.94 18.33
N GLU A 61 -0.70 3.06 17.65
CA GLU A 61 -1.83 3.96 17.51
C GLU A 61 -2.95 3.29 16.73
N MET A 62 -2.60 2.61 15.65
CA MET A 62 -3.61 1.91 14.85
C MET A 62 -4.26 0.78 15.63
N ALA A 63 -3.50 0.14 16.51
CA ALA A 63 -4.06 -0.91 17.34
C ALA A 63 -5.13 -0.35 18.27
N SER A 64 -4.95 0.89 18.72
CA SER A 64 -5.95 1.51 19.59
C SER A 64 -7.23 1.84 18.81
N TYR A 65 -7.15 1.86 17.48
CA TYR A 65 -8.33 2.07 16.64
C TYR A 65 -8.88 0.76 16.08
N GLY A 66 -8.34 -0.37 16.49
CA GLY A 66 -8.91 -1.65 16.10
C GLY A 66 -8.03 -2.55 15.25
N LEU A 67 -6.85 -2.11 14.87
CA LEU A 67 -5.94 -2.98 14.12
C LEU A 67 -5.54 -4.15 15.00
N GLN A 68 -5.69 -5.37 14.47
CA GLN A 68 -5.37 -6.57 15.22
C GLN A 68 -4.23 -7.29 14.55
N LEU A 69 -3.14 -7.45 15.28
CA LEU A 69 -1.96 -8.17 14.80
C LEU A 69 -1.53 -9.14 15.89
N THR A 70 -1.21 -10.36 15.48
CA THR A 70 -0.52 -11.24 16.41
C THR A 70 0.89 -10.71 16.63
N PRO A 71 1.56 -11.12 17.70
CA PRO A 71 2.95 -10.70 17.91
C PRO A 71 3.85 -11.00 16.71
N ALA A 72 3.67 -12.15 16.09
CA ALA A 72 4.46 -12.49 14.91
C ALA A 72 4.15 -11.58 13.74
N GLU A 73 2.86 -11.30 13.52
CA GLU A 73 2.47 -10.39 12.44
C GLU A 73 3.01 -9.00 12.68
N ARG A 74 2.98 -8.54 13.93
CA ARG A 74 3.48 -7.21 14.25
C ARG A 74 4.96 -7.09 13.90
N THR A 75 5.74 -8.10 14.22
CA THR A 75 7.15 -8.09 13.89
C THR A 75 7.36 -8.01 12.38
N LEU A 76 6.60 -8.79 11.63
CA LEU A 76 6.74 -8.80 10.17
C LEU A 76 6.29 -7.48 9.55
N VAL A 77 5.20 -6.92 10.05
CA VAL A 77 4.71 -5.64 9.55
C VAL A 77 5.72 -4.53 9.83
N LEU A 78 6.22 -4.48 11.05
CA LEU A 78 7.19 -3.45 11.39
C LEU A 78 8.44 -3.58 10.54
N LYS A 79 8.90 -4.79 10.32
CA LYS A 79 10.10 -5.01 9.51
C LYS A 79 9.88 -4.53 8.08
N TYR A 80 8.72 -4.83 7.51
CA TYR A 80 8.42 -4.38 6.16
C TYR A 80 8.42 -2.85 6.09
N LEU A 81 7.71 -2.22 7.02
CA LEU A 81 7.57 -0.77 7.00
C LEU A 81 8.92 -0.08 7.18
N ALA A 82 9.72 -0.57 8.10
CA ALA A 82 11.01 0.04 8.35
C ALA A 82 11.98 -0.14 7.19
N THR A 83 11.86 -1.25 6.47
CA THR A 83 12.77 -1.57 5.38
C THR A 83 12.39 -0.85 4.10
N TYR A 84 11.11 -0.87 3.77
CA TYR A 84 10.67 -0.42 2.44
C TYR A 84 10.01 0.95 2.44
N LEU A 85 9.69 1.47 3.60
CA LEU A 85 9.07 2.79 3.72
C LEU A 85 9.80 3.63 4.76
N PRO A 86 11.10 3.86 4.53
CA PRO A 86 11.85 4.74 5.41
C PRO A 86 11.48 6.19 5.15
N PRO A 87 11.90 7.11 6.02
CA PRO A 87 11.61 8.51 5.77
C PRO A 87 12.31 9.00 4.52
N PRO A 88 11.77 10.01 3.88
CA PRO A 88 12.42 10.59 2.71
C PRO A 88 13.74 11.24 3.13
N LYS A 89 14.68 11.29 2.21
CA LYS A 89 15.99 11.87 2.47
C LYS A 89 16.00 13.36 2.23
#